data_6078abf3f8e6ede1b55a7808b6a960e8
#
_entry.id   6078abf3f8e6ede1b55a7808b6a960e8
#
_cell.length_a   1.000
_cell.length_b   1.000
_cell.length_c   1.000
_cell.angle_alpha   90.00
_cell.angle_beta   90.00
_cell.angle_gamma   90.00
#
_symmetry.space_group_name_H-M   'P 1'
#
loop_
_entity.id
_entity.type
_entity.pdbx_description
1 polymer ?
#
loop_
_entity_poly.entity_id
_entity_poly.type
_entity_poly.pdbx_seq_one_letter_code
_entity_poly.pdbx_strand_id
1 'polypeptide(L)'
;RVMKKIYPILTIAIIFLAMSCGKPAEKENKIIHNDILTTCNLAIQNAIVVDHVAAPVGSRRYVYASIAAYEALVPFYSEYQSAAPMMNGLKSAPSPDTSKRYCLDLVALAAHTYVSQKLVYKEDSIINFRKRMLDEYKSQMSNSMYESSIAYGDSVGNHIVKWSKKDSFSYFRGREFFLTRNKPGSWEPTPPDFMEAIEPNWGKIRPVLVKSVRDFTWEQPEPFSTDKKSRFYRITKEVYDTVNAKNPANLQTALYWDDNPNASVHYGHATINILKVSPAGHWLSMFSTVARQKNYSLIETADGMMRLSSAIFDAFITCWYVKYQTDYVRPISAVHQLIDSSWVAPIQTPGFPEYPSGHSV
;
A
#
# COMPACT_ATOMS: atom_id res chain seq x y z
N ARG A 1 70.25 -42.60 39.49
CA ARG A 1 69.56 -41.51 40.26
C ARG A 1 69.06 -40.37 39.34
N VAL A 2 68.36 -40.67 38.23
CA VAL A 2 67.68 -39.66 37.40
C VAL A 2 66.51 -40.32 36.68
N MET A 3 65.49 -40.82 37.41
CA MET A 3 64.29 -41.34 36.79
C MET A 3 63.09 -41.30 37.76
N LYS A 4 62.74 -40.14 38.31
CA LYS A 4 61.49 -39.99 39.15
C LYS A 4 60.79 -38.65 39.05
N LYS A 5 60.90 -37.89 37.95
CA LYS A 5 60.19 -36.60 37.85
C LYS A 5 59.48 -36.31 36.53
N ILE A 6 59.15 -37.28 35.68
CA ILE A 6 58.49 -37.03 34.37
C ILE A 6 57.02 -37.41 34.32
N TYR A 7 56.46 -38.14 35.28
CA TYR A 7 55.07 -38.63 35.20
C TYR A 7 53.93 -37.68 35.62
N PRO A 8 54.16 -36.63 36.45
CA PRO A 8 53.01 -35.76 36.76
C PRO A 8 52.68 -34.69 35.69
N ILE A 9 53.60 -34.39 34.77
CA ILE A 9 53.38 -33.35 33.73
C ILE A 9 52.58 -33.89 32.53
N LEU A 10 52.71 -35.19 32.23
CA LEU A 10 51.99 -35.80 31.12
C LEU A 10 50.47 -36.01 31.43
N THR A 11 50.13 -36.22 32.69
CA THR A 11 48.70 -36.43 33.13
C THR A 11 47.93 -35.16 33.18
N ILE A 12 48.56 -34.01 33.41
CA ILE A 12 47.90 -32.70 33.39
C ILE A 12 47.63 -32.20 31.94
N ALA A 13 48.52 -32.55 31.00
CA ALA A 13 48.36 -32.20 29.59
C ALA A 13 47.19 -32.96 28.92
N ILE A 14 46.88 -34.18 29.36
CA ILE A 14 45.75 -34.97 28.82
C ILE A 14 44.41 -34.50 29.38
N ILE A 15 44.36 -33.94 30.59
CA ILE A 15 43.11 -33.38 31.18
C ILE A 15 42.72 -32.04 30.53
N PHE A 16 43.70 -31.24 30.04
CA PHE A 16 43.40 -30.00 29.32
C PHE A 16 42.96 -30.22 27.87
N LEU A 17 43.24 -31.35 27.25
CA LEU A 17 42.75 -31.67 25.89
C LEU A 17 41.32 -32.24 25.85
N ALA A 18 40.77 -32.68 26.99
CA ALA A 18 39.41 -33.23 27.09
C ALA A 18 38.33 -32.18 27.38
N MET A 19 38.69 -30.93 27.68
CA MET A 19 37.74 -29.83 27.95
C MET A 19 37.54 -28.87 26.78
N SER A 20 38.08 -29.14 25.58
CA SER A 20 37.93 -28.28 24.41
C SER A 20 36.93 -28.84 23.37
N CYS A 21 35.91 -29.58 23.80
CA CYS A 21 34.71 -29.82 23.00
C CYS A 21 33.59 -28.88 23.43
N GLY A 22 33.87 -27.59 23.44
CA GLY A 22 32.84 -26.58 23.33
C GLY A 22 32.24 -26.71 21.93
N LYS A 23 30.92 -26.96 21.82
CA LYS A 23 30.20 -26.81 20.54
C LYS A 23 30.66 -25.50 19.90
N PRO A 24 31.03 -25.48 18.61
CA PRO A 24 31.35 -24.25 17.96
C PRO A 24 30.16 -23.32 18.17
N ALA A 25 30.40 -22.11 18.68
CA ALA A 25 29.42 -21.07 18.74
C ALA A 25 28.91 -20.91 17.31
N GLU A 26 27.64 -21.26 17.10
CA GLU A 26 26.96 -21.02 15.84
C GLU A 26 27.12 -19.53 15.55
N LYS A 27 27.93 -19.19 14.54
CA LYS A 27 28.07 -17.82 14.08
C LYS A 27 26.64 -17.39 13.65
N GLU A 28 26.02 -16.60 14.48
CA GLU A 28 24.83 -15.83 14.04
C GLU A 28 25.27 -14.95 12.86
N ASN A 29 25.14 -15.47 11.65
CA ASN A 29 25.18 -14.65 10.46
C ASN A 29 23.93 -13.77 10.49
N LYS A 30 24.07 -12.61 11.07
CA LYS A 30 23.05 -11.58 11.09
C LYS A 30 22.90 -11.05 9.66
N ILE A 31 21.96 -11.63 8.89
CA ILE A 31 21.55 -10.99 7.65
C ILE A 31 20.66 -9.83 8.06
N ILE A 32 21.18 -8.66 7.90
CA ILE A 32 20.42 -7.43 8.09
C ILE A 32 20.07 -6.96 6.69
N HIS A 33 18.94 -7.41 6.17
CA HIS A 33 18.30 -6.74 5.04
C HIS A 33 17.44 -5.59 5.60
N ASN A 34 18.08 -4.45 5.90
CA ASN A 34 17.37 -3.23 6.35
C ASN A 34 16.28 -2.77 5.37
N ASP A 35 16.16 -3.44 4.23
CA ASP A 35 15.23 -3.09 3.14
C ASP A 35 14.19 -4.15 2.81
N ILE A 36 14.04 -5.22 3.60
CA ILE A 36 13.11 -6.32 3.29
C ILE A 36 11.66 -5.83 3.10
N LEU A 37 11.18 -4.92 3.94
CA LEU A 37 9.84 -4.37 3.82
C LEU A 37 9.67 -3.44 2.60
N THR A 38 10.70 -2.68 2.24
CA THR A 38 10.68 -1.87 1.02
C THR A 38 10.66 -2.76 -0.23
N THR A 39 11.32 -3.91 -0.17
CA THR A 39 11.29 -4.94 -1.21
C THR A 39 9.93 -5.63 -1.29
N CYS A 40 9.30 -5.95 -0.17
CA CYS A 40 7.93 -6.45 -0.11
C CYS A 40 6.92 -5.44 -0.68
N ASN A 41 7.10 -4.15 -0.35
CA ASN A 41 6.26 -3.08 -0.89
C ASN A 41 6.37 -2.97 -2.41
N LEU A 42 7.57 -3.08 -2.97
CA LEU A 42 7.76 -3.10 -4.43
C LEU A 42 7.08 -4.32 -5.08
N ALA A 43 7.13 -5.48 -4.42
CA ALA A 43 6.50 -6.69 -4.94
C ALA A 43 4.97 -6.58 -4.99
N ILE A 44 4.32 -6.09 -3.93
CA ILE A 44 2.87 -5.87 -3.94
C ILE A 44 2.48 -4.74 -4.88
N GLN A 45 3.27 -3.68 -5.02
CA GLN A 45 3.04 -2.60 -5.99
C GLN A 45 3.01 -3.13 -7.42
N ASN A 46 3.99 -3.95 -7.80
CA ASN A 46 4.03 -4.57 -9.12
C ASN A 46 2.80 -5.46 -9.37
N ALA A 47 2.37 -6.23 -8.38
CA ALA A 47 1.15 -7.04 -8.48
C ALA A 47 -0.12 -6.16 -8.63
N ILE A 48 -0.22 -5.05 -7.91
CA ILE A 48 -1.33 -4.09 -8.01
C ILE A 48 -1.39 -3.46 -9.41
N VAL A 49 -0.24 -3.05 -9.95
CA VAL A 49 -0.14 -2.48 -11.31
C VAL A 49 -0.59 -3.50 -12.36
N VAL A 50 -0.14 -4.75 -12.26
CA VAL A 50 -0.53 -5.84 -13.20
C VAL A 50 -2.00 -6.22 -13.07
N ASP A 51 -2.59 -6.07 -11.88
CA ASP A 51 -4.01 -6.33 -11.63
C ASP A 51 -4.94 -5.22 -12.15
N HIS A 52 -4.42 -4.08 -12.58
CA HIS A 52 -5.18 -2.91 -13.07
C HIS A 52 -6.32 -2.50 -12.15
N VAL A 53 -6.08 -2.45 -10.86
CA VAL A 53 -7.13 -2.05 -9.92
C VAL A 53 -7.16 -0.54 -9.72
N ALA A 54 -8.35 -0.02 -9.49
CA ALA A 54 -8.55 1.38 -9.16
C ALA A 54 -7.72 1.80 -7.93
N ALA A 55 -7.32 3.07 -7.87
CA ALA A 55 -6.47 3.61 -6.82
C ALA A 55 -6.98 3.32 -5.39
N PRO A 56 -8.28 3.44 -5.08
CA PRO A 56 -8.80 3.05 -3.77
C PRO A 56 -8.57 1.58 -3.43
N VAL A 57 -8.80 0.68 -4.39
CA VAL A 57 -8.57 -0.77 -4.20
C VAL A 57 -7.10 -1.07 -3.95
N GLY A 58 -6.19 -0.37 -4.64
CA GLY A 58 -4.75 -0.44 -4.40
C GLY A 58 -4.40 -0.06 -2.95
N SER A 59 -4.95 1.05 -2.43
CA SER A 59 -4.71 1.51 -1.06
C SER A 59 -5.10 0.47 -0.01
N ARG A 60 -6.21 -0.25 -0.23
CA ARG A 60 -6.66 -1.33 0.63
C ARG A 60 -5.66 -2.48 0.71
N ARG A 61 -5.00 -2.81 -0.39
CA ARG A 61 -4.00 -3.90 -0.42
C ARG A 61 -2.76 -3.52 0.36
N TYR A 62 -2.28 -2.29 0.20
CA TYR A 62 -1.12 -1.79 0.93
C TYR A 62 -1.36 -1.72 2.44
N VAL A 63 -2.49 -1.19 2.88
CA VAL A 63 -2.74 -0.97 4.31
C VAL A 63 -2.76 -2.27 5.09
N TYR A 64 -3.45 -3.30 4.61
CA TYR A 64 -3.53 -4.56 5.34
C TYR A 64 -2.18 -5.31 5.36
N ALA A 65 -1.40 -5.26 4.27
CA ALA A 65 -0.07 -5.86 4.24
C ALA A 65 0.90 -5.16 5.20
N SER A 66 0.86 -3.82 5.24
CA SER A 66 1.71 -3.01 6.14
C SER A 66 1.34 -3.23 7.62
N ILE A 67 0.04 -3.27 7.93
CA ILE A 67 -0.44 -3.56 9.31
C ILE A 67 0.02 -4.96 9.74
N ALA A 68 -0.05 -5.97 8.87
CA ALA A 68 0.38 -7.32 9.20
C ALA A 68 1.88 -7.38 9.54
N ALA A 69 2.72 -6.70 8.77
CA ALA A 69 4.15 -6.65 9.04
C ALA A 69 4.45 -5.94 10.37
N TYR A 70 3.78 -4.82 10.64
CA TYR A 70 3.94 -4.07 11.89
C TYR A 70 3.52 -4.90 13.11
N GLU A 71 2.28 -5.42 13.11
CA GLU A 71 1.74 -6.23 14.22
C GLU A 71 2.55 -7.50 14.49
N ALA A 72 3.19 -8.08 13.47
CA ALA A 72 4.06 -9.23 13.63
C ALA A 72 5.40 -8.88 14.30
N LEU A 73 5.88 -7.66 14.16
CA LEU A 73 7.15 -7.20 14.71
C LEU A 73 7.03 -6.63 16.13
N VAL A 74 5.93 -5.93 16.43
CA VAL A 74 5.75 -5.21 17.70
C VAL A 74 6.09 -6.03 18.94
N PRO A 75 5.74 -7.32 19.09
CA PRO A 75 6.06 -8.08 20.30
C PRO A 75 7.54 -8.24 20.60
N PHE A 76 8.43 -7.92 19.64
CA PHE A 76 9.89 -8.01 19.79
C PHE A 76 10.56 -6.66 20.13
N TYR A 77 9.78 -5.58 20.24
CA TYR A 77 10.28 -4.22 20.46
C TYR A 77 9.47 -3.55 21.59
N SER A 78 10.11 -3.39 22.75
CA SER A 78 9.45 -2.86 23.96
C SER A 78 9.01 -1.39 23.84
N GLU A 79 9.65 -0.62 22.96
CA GLU A 79 9.38 0.79 22.69
C GLU A 79 8.21 1.02 21.72
N TYR A 80 7.68 -0.04 21.11
CA TYR A 80 6.53 0.02 20.20
C TYR A 80 5.32 -0.69 20.79
N GLN A 81 4.15 -0.26 20.40
CA GLN A 81 2.87 -0.81 20.89
C GLN A 81 1.99 -1.24 19.71
N SER A 82 1.20 -2.29 19.92
CA SER A 82 0.22 -2.72 18.93
C SER A 82 -0.74 -1.58 18.57
N ALA A 83 -0.99 -1.42 17.29
CA ALA A 83 -1.94 -0.46 16.76
C ALA A 83 -3.40 -0.96 16.89
N ALA A 84 -3.63 -2.23 17.23
CA ALA A 84 -4.95 -2.84 17.30
C ALA A 84 -5.96 -2.08 18.16
N PRO A 85 -5.60 -1.49 19.35
CA PRO A 85 -6.55 -0.72 20.16
C PRO A 85 -7.07 0.55 19.47
N MET A 86 -6.31 1.10 18.52
CA MET A 86 -6.69 2.30 17.77
C MET A 86 -7.46 1.98 16.48
N MET A 87 -7.39 0.73 16.00
CA MET A 87 -7.97 0.33 14.72
C MET A 87 -9.37 -0.24 14.85
N ASN A 88 -10.26 0.16 13.97
CA ASN A 88 -11.67 -0.23 13.99
C ASN A 88 -11.87 -1.73 13.87
N GLY A 89 -12.20 -2.38 15.00
CA GLY A 89 -12.53 -3.80 15.07
C GLY A 89 -11.36 -4.76 14.89
N LEU A 90 -10.11 -4.27 14.90
CA LEU A 90 -8.93 -5.12 14.97
C LEU A 90 -8.77 -5.62 16.42
N LYS A 91 -8.66 -6.92 16.58
CA LYS A 91 -8.30 -7.55 17.85
C LYS A 91 -6.78 -7.75 17.91
N SER A 92 -6.24 -7.94 19.12
CA SER A 92 -4.82 -8.26 19.30
C SER A 92 -4.40 -9.43 18.42
N ALA A 93 -3.26 -9.25 17.75
CA ALA A 93 -2.65 -10.30 16.94
C ALA A 93 -2.17 -11.47 17.81
N PRO A 94 -1.97 -12.67 17.26
CA PRO A 94 -1.32 -13.77 17.97
C PRO A 94 0.04 -13.36 18.51
N SER A 95 0.38 -13.81 19.72
CA SER A 95 1.70 -13.59 20.33
C SER A 95 2.71 -14.65 19.88
N PRO A 96 4.00 -14.30 19.78
CA PRO A 96 5.05 -15.27 19.49
C PRO A 96 5.25 -16.23 20.68
N ASP A 97 5.67 -17.45 20.40
CA ASP A 97 6.07 -18.41 21.42
C ASP A 97 7.46 -18.03 21.95
N THR A 98 7.53 -17.59 23.20
CA THR A 98 8.77 -17.10 23.84
C THR A 98 9.87 -18.18 24.00
N SER A 99 9.53 -19.45 23.84
CA SER A 99 10.50 -20.55 23.87
C SER A 99 11.26 -20.72 22.54
N LYS A 100 10.83 -20.04 21.48
CA LYS A 100 11.40 -20.15 20.13
C LYS A 100 12.26 -18.96 19.76
N ARG A 101 13.13 -19.15 18.79
CA ARG A 101 13.91 -18.09 18.17
C ARG A 101 13.28 -17.68 16.86
N TYR A 102 13.42 -16.39 16.51
CA TYR A 102 12.83 -15.80 15.31
C TYR A 102 13.85 -14.94 14.55
N CYS A 103 13.85 -15.02 13.24
CA CYS A 103 14.45 -14.04 12.34
C CYS A 103 13.38 -12.98 12.02
N LEU A 104 13.56 -11.77 12.50
CA LEU A 104 12.52 -10.71 12.42
C LEU A 104 12.24 -10.28 10.97
N ASP A 105 13.27 -10.25 10.11
CA ASP A 105 13.08 -10.00 8.67
C ASP A 105 12.15 -11.03 8.06
N LEU A 106 12.35 -12.30 8.41
CA LEU A 106 11.53 -13.40 7.90
C LEU A 106 10.11 -13.38 8.47
N VAL A 107 9.93 -12.96 9.72
CA VAL A 107 8.62 -12.73 10.34
C VAL A 107 7.86 -11.65 9.59
N ALA A 108 8.51 -10.51 9.33
CA ALA A 108 7.93 -9.39 8.60
C ALA A 108 7.56 -9.76 7.15
N LEU A 109 8.50 -10.39 6.44
CA LEU A 109 8.28 -10.93 5.09
C LEU A 109 7.08 -11.88 5.04
N ALA A 110 7.02 -12.85 5.97
CA ALA A 110 5.96 -13.84 5.99
C ALA A 110 4.59 -13.18 6.22
N ALA A 111 4.46 -12.31 7.22
CA ALA A 111 3.20 -11.62 7.52
C ALA A 111 2.74 -10.74 6.36
N HIS A 112 3.64 -9.90 5.80
CA HIS A 112 3.33 -9.01 4.68
C HIS A 112 2.91 -9.79 3.43
N THR A 113 3.70 -10.78 3.03
CA THR A 113 3.44 -11.54 1.79
C THR A 113 2.24 -12.46 1.91
N TYR A 114 1.94 -13.00 3.11
CA TYR A 114 0.71 -13.75 3.35
C TYR A 114 -0.53 -12.91 3.02
N VAL A 115 -0.59 -11.68 3.54
CA VAL A 115 -1.70 -10.76 3.26
C VAL A 115 -1.71 -10.35 1.80
N SER A 116 -0.55 -9.97 1.24
CA SER A 116 -0.42 -9.55 -0.15
C SER A 116 -0.98 -10.59 -1.11
N GLN A 117 -0.60 -11.86 -0.93
CA GLN A 117 -1.08 -12.98 -1.74
C GLN A 117 -2.61 -13.12 -1.71
N LYS A 118 -3.25 -12.90 -0.53
CA LYS A 118 -4.70 -13.07 -0.37
C LYS A 118 -5.52 -11.88 -0.86
N LEU A 119 -4.90 -10.75 -1.17
CA LEU A 119 -5.58 -9.53 -1.58
C LEU A 119 -5.34 -9.14 -3.04
N VAL A 120 -4.33 -9.69 -3.72
CA VAL A 120 -4.12 -9.50 -5.16
C VAL A 120 -4.92 -10.52 -5.97
N TYR A 121 -5.22 -10.21 -7.24
CA TYR A 121 -5.92 -11.13 -8.12
C TYR A 121 -4.98 -12.15 -8.76
N LYS A 122 -3.81 -11.70 -9.21
CA LYS A 122 -2.77 -12.55 -9.77
C LYS A 122 -1.79 -12.97 -8.68
N GLU A 123 -2.18 -13.96 -7.88
CA GLU A 123 -1.40 -14.43 -6.71
C GLU A 123 0.01 -14.91 -7.08
N ASP A 124 0.22 -15.47 -8.28
CA ASP A 124 1.47 -16.10 -8.69
C ASP A 124 2.69 -15.18 -8.55
N SER A 125 2.54 -13.88 -8.81
CA SER A 125 3.64 -12.93 -8.69
C SER A 125 4.14 -12.82 -7.24
N ILE A 126 3.23 -12.80 -6.28
CA ILE A 126 3.56 -12.74 -4.85
C ILE A 126 4.04 -14.10 -4.35
N ILE A 127 3.44 -15.22 -4.80
CA ILE A 127 3.88 -16.57 -4.47
C ILE A 127 5.33 -16.79 -4.91
N ASN A 128 5.66 -16.43 -6.14
CA ASN A 128 7.01 -16.58 -6.69
C ASN A 128 8.02 -15.65 -5.98
N PHE A 129 7.63 -14.41 -5.69
CA PHE A 129 8.44 -13.50 -4.89
C PHE A 129 8.72 -14.09 -3.50
N ARG A 130 7.67 -14.48 -2.78
CA ARG A 130 7.78 -15.07 -1.45
C ARG A 130 8.67 -16.30 -1.47
N LYS A 131 8.46 -17.23 -2.39
CA LYS A 131 9.28 -18.44 -2.52
C LYS A 131 10.77 -18.12 -2.67
N ARG A 132 11.11 -17.21 -3.59
CA ARG A 132 12.50 -16.80 -3.82
C ARG A 132 13.13 -16.23 -2.55
N MET A 133 12.42 -15.32 -1.86
CA MET A 133 12.93 -14.74 -0.62
C MET A 133 13.09 -15.80 0.49
N LEU A 134 12.13 -16.71 0.66
CA LEU A 134 12.22 -17.78 1.63
C LEU A 134 13.40 -18.73 1.35
N ASP A 135 13.64 -19.08 0.09
CA ASP A 135 14.77 -19.94 -0.31
C ASP A 135 16.12 -19.27 0.02
N GLU A 136 16.21 -17.94 -0.15
CA GLU A 136 17.40 -17.14 0.19
C GLU A 136 17.71 -17.18 1.70
N TYR A 137 16.69 -17.03 2.56
CA TYR A 137 16.87 -17.07 4.02
C TYR A 137 17.13 -18.47 4.56
N LYS A 138 16.65 -19.53 3.90
CA LYS A 138 16.72 -20.91 4.39
C LYS A 138 18.12 -21.39 4.67
N SER A 139 19.10 -21.01 3.84
CA SER A 139 20.50 -21.43 3.98
C SER A 139 21.26 -20.70 5.09
N GLN A 140 20.65 -19.70 5.71
CA GLN A 140 21.34 -18.72 6.55
C GLN A 140 20.99 -18.84 8.04
N MET A 141 20.11 -19.77 8.40
CA MET A 141 19.69 -20.01 9.79
C MET A 141 19.34 -21.48 10.04
N SER A 142 19.10 -21.83 11.31
CA SER A 142 18.63 -23.17 11.67
C SER A 142 17.21 -23.42 11.14
N ASN A 143 16.87 -24.65 10.79
CA ASN A 143 15.53 -25.03 10.33
C ASN A 143 14.45 -24.62 11.35
N SER A 144 14.72 -24.80 12.65
CA SER A 144 13.78 -24.44 13.72
C SER A 144 13.46 -22.95 13.71
N MET A 145 14.47 -22.08 13.59
CA MET A 145 14.30 -20.62 13.52
C MET A 145 13.58 -20.21 12.25
N TYR A 146 13.92 -20.81 11.10
CA TYR A 146 13.26 -20.58 9.83
C TYR A 146 11.77 -20.91 9.88
N GLU A 147 11.41 -22.12 10.31
CA GLU A 147 10.04 -22.59 10.41
C GLU A 147 9.21 -21.78 11.42
N SER A 148 9.79 -21.48 12.59
CA SER A 148 9.12 -20.66 13.60
C SER A 148 8.81 -19.26 13.10
N SER A 149 9.73 -18.63 12.39
CA SER A 149 9.56 -17.27 11.85
C SER A 149 8.42 -17.22 10.82
N ILE A 150 8.40 -18.17 9.89
CA ILE A 150 7.34 -18.24 8.88
C ILE A 150 5.98 -18.53 9.54
N ALA A 151 5.92 -19.56 10.40
CA ALA A 151 4.66 -19.95 11.03
C ALA A 151 4.05 -18.82 11.85
N TYR A 152 4.89 -18.07 12.58
CA TYR A 152 4.40 -16.93 13.35
C TYR A 152 3.95 -15.78 12.44
N GLY A 153 4.77 -15.37 11.46
CA GLY A 153 4.39 -14.33 10.50
C GLY A 153 3.10 -14.67 9.75
N ASP A 154 2.95 -15.91 9.30
CA ASP A 154 1.72 -16.38 8.63
C ASP A 154 0.51 -16.37 9.55
N SER A 155 0.67 -16.67 10.84
CA SER A 155 -0.42 -16.62 11.81
C SER A 155 -0.95 -15.20 11.99
N VAL A 156 -0.06 -14.20 12.07
CA VAL A 156 -0.43 -12.78 12.11
C VAL A 156 -1.05 -12.34 10.79
N GLY A 157 -0.44 -12.70 9.66
CA GLY A 157 -0.99 -12.42 8.33
C GLY A 157 -2.42 -12.95 8.17
N ASN A 158 -2.68 -14.18 8.59
CA ASN A 158 -4.03 -14.78 8.58
C ASN A 158 -5.02 -14.04 9.49
N HIS A 159 -4.56 -13.57 10.65
CA HIS A 159 -5.38 -12.74 11.55
C HIS A 159 -5.83 -11.45 10.85
N ILE A 160 -4.91 -10.75 10.18
CA ILE A 160 -5.22 -9.53 9.43
C ILE A 160 -6.11 -9.80 8.22
N VAL A 161 -5.90 -10.90 7.48
CA VAL A 161 -6.79 -11.29 6.37
C VAL A 161 -8.22 -11.54 6.87
N LYS A 162 -8.40 -12.21 8.02
CA LYS A 162 -9.73 -12.41 8.62
C LYS A 162 -10.39 -11.08 9.00
N TRP A 163 -9.62 -10.12 9.50
CA TRP A 163 -10.13 -8.79 9.81
C TRP A 163 -10.46 -7.98 8.54
N SER A 164 -9.62 -8.05 7.49
CA SER A 164 -9.85 -7.35 6.23
C SER A 164 -11.15 -7.78 5.53
N LYS A 165 -11.55 -9.06 5.67
CA LYS A 165 -12.81 -9.57 5.11
C LYS A 165 -14.07 -8.95 5.73
N LYS A 166 -13.93 -8.26 6.87
CA LYS A 166 -15.03 -7.61 7.60
C LYS A 166 -15.16 -6.12 7.30
N ASP A 167 -14.43 -5.60 6.32
CA ASP A 167 -14.46 -4.17 5.94
C ASP A 167 -15.58 -3.81 4.97
N SER A 168 -16.41 -4.77 4.59
CA SER A 168 -17.52 -4.65 3.65
C SER A 168 -17.10 -4.45 2.17
N PHE A 169 -15.81 -4.53 1.82
CA PHE A 169 -15.35 -4.42 0.44
C PHE A 169 -16.06 -5.41 -0.49
N SER A 170 -16.06 -6.70 -0.15
CA SER A 170 -16.70 -7.74 -0.97
C SER A 170 -18.23 -7.58 -1.03
N TYR A 171 -18.84 -6.97 -0.02
CA TYR A 171 -20.27 -6.72 0.00
C TYR A 171 -20.67 -5.62 -0.98
N PHE A 172 -19.93 -4.51 -1.02
CA PHE A 172 -20.29 -3.36 -1.85
C PHE A 172 -19.82 -3.48 -3.29
N ARG A 173 -18.76 -4.25 -3.53
CA ARG A 173 -18.23 -4.44 -4.87
C ARG A 173 -19.18 -5.30 -5.72
N GLY A 174 -19.58 -4.78 -6.87
CA GLY A 174 -20.52 -5.46 -7.77
C GLY A 174 -22.01 -5.29 -7.40
N ARG A 175 -22.29 -4.45 -6.39
CA ARG A 175 -23.66 -4.01 -6.09
C ARG A 175 -23.88 -2.60 -6.61
N GLU A 176 -25.04 -2.12 -6.79
CA GLU A 176 -25.46 -0.76 -7.15
C GLU A 176 -24.51 0.01 -8.09
N PHE A 177 -24.88 0.07 -9.35
CA PHE A 177 -24.28 1.01 -10.30
C PHE A 177 -24.62 2.44 -9.87
N PHE A 178 -23.66 3.35 -10.01
CA PHE A 178 -23.94 4.77 -9.86
C PHE A 178 -24.65 5.27 -11.12
N LEU A 179 -25.88 5.71 -10.96
CA LEU A 179 -26.62 6.33 -12.03
C LEU A 179 -26.34 7.83 -12.05
N THR A 180 -25.91 8.35 -13.19
CA THR A 180 -25.72 9.78 -13.39
C THR A 180 -27.04 10.53 -13.20
N ARG A 181 -26.99 11.68 -12.55
CA ARG A 181 -28.23 12.43 -12.23
C ARG A 181 -28.78 13.22 -13.40
N ASN A 182 -28.00 13.35 -14.50
CA ASN A 182 -28.36 14.14 -15.70
C ASN A 182 -28.78 15.59 -15.36
N LYS A 183 -28.11 16.19 -14.36
CA LYS A 183 -28.34 17.58 -13.94
C LYS A 183 -27.15 18.44 -14.34
N PRO A 184 -27.37 19.70 -14.73
CA PRO A 184 -26.26 20.61 -14.94
C PRO A 184 -25.32 20.65 -13.73
N GLY A 185 -24.04 20.51 -13.97
CA GLY A 185 -23.04 20.48 -12.91
C GLY A 185 -22.82 19.11 -12.21
N SER A 186 -23.61 18.07 -12.56
CA SER A 186 -23.35 16.70 -12.11
C SER A 186 -22.27 16.03 -12.95
N TRP A 187 -21.58 15.08 -12.35
CA TRP A 187 -20.63 14.22 -13.02
C TRP A 187 -21.32 13.32 -14.06
N GLU A 188 -20.64 13.12 -15.17
CA GLU A 188 -20.99 12.17 -16.23
C GLU A 188 -19.72 11.47 -16.75
N PRO A 189 -19.83 10.25 -17.32
CA PRO A 189 -18.73 9.61 -18.03
C PRO A 189 -18.15 10.51 -19.12
N THR A 190 -16.81 10.55 -19.23
CA THR A 190 -16.10 11.47 -20.11
C THR A 190 -15.30 10.73 -21.20
N PRO A 191 -15.13 11.36 -22.38
CA PRO A 191 -14.27 10.80 -23.43
C PRO A 191 -12.84 10.52 -22.94
N PRO A 192 -12.08 9.60 -23.58
CA PRO A 192 -12.50 8.78 -24.74
C PRO A 192 -13.27 7.52 -24.35
N ASP A 193 -13.14 7.01 -23.11
CA ASP A 193 -13.61 5.69 -22.71
C ASP A 193 -15.03 5.68 -22.17
N PHE A 194 -15.56 6.83 -21.80
CA PHE A 194 -16.85 6.93 -21.10
C PHE A 194 -16.99 5.93 -19.97
N MET A 195 -15.90 5.82 -19.16
CA MET A 195 -15.79 4.86 -18.05
C MET A 195 -16.97 5.02 -17.08
N GLU A 196 -17.50 3.88 -16.66
CA GLU A 196 -18.43 3.82 -15.54
C GLU A 196 -17.83 4.39 -14.26
N ALA A 197 -18.69 4.72 -13.30
CA ALA A 197 -18.28 5.24 -12.01
C ALA A 197 -17.34 4.25 -11.27
N ILE A 198 -16.12 4.71 -11.00
CA ILE A 198 -15.09 3.90 -10.32
C ILE A 198 -15.37 3.87 -8.82
N GLU A 199 -15.61 2.68 -8.29
CA GLU A 199 -15.79 2.37 -6.86
C GLU A 199 -16.78 3.32 -6.14
N PRO A 200 -18.03 3.51 -6.64
CA PRO A 200 -18.97 4.52 -6.10
C PRO A 200 -19.39 4.23 -4.65
N ASN A 201 -19.22 3.01 -4.18
CA ASN A 201 -19.54 2.62 -2.81
C ASN A 201 -18.32 2.62 -1.87
N TRP A 202 -17.16 3.12 -2.32
CA TRP A 202 -15.93 3.10 -1.51
C TRP A 202 -16.07 3.83 -0.18
N GLY A 203 -16.81 4.92 -0.14
CA GLY A 203 -17.12 5.65 1.10
C GLY A 203 -17.95 4.90 2.15
N LYS A 204 -18.42 3.68 1.82
CA LYS A 204 -19.18 2.80 2.73
C LYS A 204 -18.30 1.69 3.34
N ILE A 205 -17.04 1.58 2.94
CA ILE A 205 -16.08 0.61 3.46
C ILE A 205 -15.64 1.05 4.86
N ARG A 206 -15.37 0.09 5.75
CA ARG A 206 -14.88 0.37 7.10
C ARG A 206 -13.47 0.96 7.04
N PRO A 207 -13.27 2.21 7.53
CA PRO A 207 -11.94 2.78 7.71
C PRO A 207 -11.12 2.01 8.74
N VAL A 208 -9.80 2.16 8.74
CA VAL A 208 -8.95 1.51 9.76
C VAL A 208 -8.84 2.35 11.04
N LEU A 209 -8.74 3.67 10.96
CA LEU A 209 -8.56 4.59 12.09
C LEU A 209 -9.75 5.53 12.29
N VAL A 210 -10.24 6.13 11.22
CA VAL A 210 -11.36 7.09 11.24
C VAL A 210 -12.63 6.37 11.69
N LYS A 211 -13.32 6.90 12.70
CA LYS A 211 -14.55 6.27 13.21
C LYS A 211 -15.70 6.37 12.23
N SER A 212 -15.89 7.53 11.64
CA SER A 212 -16.91 7.78 10.64
C SER A 212 -16.44 8.85 9.65
N VAL A 213 -16.61 8.59 8.36
CA VAL A 213 -16.36 9.60 7.31
C VAL A 213 -17.30 10.81 7.42
N ARG A 214 -18.42 10.67 8.15
CA ARG A 214 -19.40 11.75 8.40
C ARG A 214 -18.96 12.70 9.51
N ASP A 215 -17.92 12.37 10.27
CA ASP A 215 -17.38 13.24 11.32
C ASP A 215 -16.57 14.41 10.72
N PHE A 216 -16.26 14.35 9.43
CA PHE A 216 -15.56 15.41 8.73
C PHE A 216 -16.57 16.35 8.04
N THR A 217 -16.36 17.65 8.24
CA THR A 217 -17.01 18.69 7.46
C THR A 217 -16.13 19.03 6.26
N TRP A 218 -16.75 19.35 5.13
CA TRP A 218 -16.04 19.82 3.95
C TRP A 218 -16.74 21.06 3.40
N GLU A 219 -15.95 21.93 2.78
CA GLU A 219 -16.50 23.06 2.03
C GLU A 219 -17.23 22.54 0.80
N GLN A 220 -18.32 23.22 0.43
CA GLN A 220 -19.02 22.88 -0.83
C GLN A 220 -18.19 23.38 -2.01
N PRO A 221 -18.11 22.61 -3.11
CA PRO A 221 -17.48 23.10 -4.32
C PRO A 221 -18.25 24.30 -4.88
N GLU A 222 -17.56 25.10 -5.71
CA GLU A 222 -18.16 26.25 -6.36
C GLU A 222 -19.41 25.81 -7.17
N PRO A 223 -20.59 26.39 -6.97
CA PRO A 223 -21.80 26.00 -7.67
C PRO A 223 -21.64 26.11 -9.19
N PHE A 224 -22.13 25.12 -9.92
CA PHE A 224 -22.18 25.16 -11.38
C PHE A 224 -22.96 26.41 -11.86
N SER A 225 -22.42 27.10 -12.85
CA SER A 225 -23.03 28.27 -13.40
C SER A 225 -22.66 28.48 -14.88
N THR A 226 -23.62 28.84 -15.68
CA THR A 226 -23.44 29.23 -17.10
C THR A 226 -23.13 30.72 -17.27
N ASP A 227 -23.25 31.53 -16.21
CA ASP A 227 -22.88 32.96 -16.26
C ASP A 227 -21.37 33.13 -16.39
N LYS A 228 -20.95 33.79 -17.48
CA LYS A 228 -19.55 34.10 -17.79
C LYS A 228 -18.85 34.97 -16.72
N LYS A 229 -19.62 35.65 -15.85
CA LYS A 229 -19.07 36.44 -14.74
C LYS A 229 -18.95 35.63 -13.44
N SER A 230 -19.47 34.40 -13.38
CA SER A 230 -19.43 33.55 -12.21
C SER A 230 -18.00 33.12 -11.90
N ARG A 231 -17.75 32.74 -10.64
CA ARG A 231 -16.47 32.14 -10.24
C ARG A 231 -16.28 30.78 -10.91
N PHE A 232 -17.35 29.97 -11.04
CA PHE A 232 -17.32 28.69 -11.73
C PHE A 232 -16.78 28.81 -13.17
N TYR A 233 -17.31 29.76 -13.95
CA TYR A 233 -16.84 29.99 -15.32
C TYR A 233 -15.37 30.40 -15.34
N ARG A 234 -14.93 31.28 -14.41
CA ARG A 234 -13.53 31.72 -14.36
C ARG A 234 -12.55 30.57 -14.09
N ILE A 235 -12.86 29.69 -13.12
CA ILE A 235 -11.98 28.53 -12.81
C ILE A 235 -11.99 27.50 -13.95
N THR A 236 -13.13 27.30 -14.62
CA THR A 236 -13.22 26.45 -15.82
C THR A 236 -12.36 27.03 -16.96
N LYS A 237 -12.45 28.34 -17.17
CA LYS A 237 -11.65 29.04 -18.19
C LYS A 237 -10.15 29.02 -17.87
N GLU A 238 -9.76 29.11 -16.62
CA GLU A 238 -8.36 28.99 -16.19
C GLU A 238 -7.75 27.65 -16.61
N VAL A 239 -8.47 26.54 -16.40
CA VAL A 239 -8.05 25.22 -16.87
C VAL A 239 -7.91 25.20 -18.39
N TYR A 240 -8.91 25.68 -19.11
CA TYR A 240 -8.88 25.77 -20.57
C TYR A 240 -7.69 26.57 -21.09
N ASP A 241 -7.49 27.80 -20.57
CA ASP A 241 -6.43 28.70 -21.00
C ASP A 241 -5.02 28.10 -20.67
N THR A 242 -4.86 27.53 -19.48
CA THR A 242 -3.58 26.92 -19.04
C THR A 242 -3.16 25.77 -19.94
N VAL A 243 -4.10 24.91 -20.32
CA VAL A 243 -3.83 23.80 -21.24
C VAL A 243 -3.53 24.31 -22.65
N ASN A 244 -4.32 25.26 -23.14
CA ASN A 244 -4.16 25.79 -24.51
C ASN A 244 -2.92 26.70 -24.69
N ALA A 245 -2.35 27.19 -23.59
CA ALA A 245 -1.06 27.88 -23.61
C ALA A 245 0.10 26.96 -24.04
N LYS A 246 -0.10 25.62 -24.02
CA LYS A 246 0.85 24.59 -24.45
C LYS A 246 2.22 24.72 -23.80
N ASN A 247 2.25 25.18 -22.55
CA ASN A 247 3.49 25.28 -21.78
C ASN A 247 4.04 23.87 -21.48
N PRO A 248 5.26 23.51 -21.98
CA PRO A 248 5.83 22.18 -21.76
C PRO A 248 6.01 21.82 -20.27
N ALA A 249 6.33 22.80 -19.42
CA ALA A 249 6.53 22.57 -17.98
C ALA A 249 5.20 22.17 -17.29
N ASN A 250 4.08 22.81 -17.68
CA ASN A 250 2.77 22.45 -17.14
C ASN A 250 2.37 21.03 -17.56
N LEU A 251 2.60 20.66 -18.81
CA LEU A 251 2.34 19.32 -19.30
C LEU A 251 3.21 18.28 -18.60
N GLN A 252 4.49 18.55 -18.42
CA GLN A 252 5.42 17.67 -17.71
C GLN A 252 4.99 17.46 -16.25
N THR A 253 4.55 18.53 -15.56
CA THR A 253 4.01 18.43 -14.19
C THR A 253 2.75 17.59 -14.15
N ALA A 254 1.81 17.79 -15.09
CA ALA A 254 0.59 17.00 -15.17
C ALA A 254 0.88 15.50 -15.40
N LEU A 255 1.82 15.17 -16.30
CA LEU A 255 2.24 13.79 -16.58
C LEU A 255 2.96 13.14 -15.39
N TYR A 256 3.73 13.90 -14.62
CA TYR A 256 4.39 13.41 -13.40
C TYR A 256 3.38 12.97 -12.34
N TRP A 257 2.30 13.73 -12.17
CA TRP A 257 1.25 13.43 -11.19
C TRP A 257 0.10 12.58 -11.77
N ASP A 258 0.20 12.14 -13.03
CA ASP A 258 -0.83 11.28 -13.65
C ASP A 258 -0.66 9.82 -13.16
N ASP A 259 -1.02 9.57 -11.92
CA ASP A 259 -1.05 8.27 -11.26
C ASP A 259 -2.39 7.53 -11.49
N ASN A 260 -2.98 7.69 -12.68
CA ASN A 260 -4.25 7.04 -13.03
C ASN A 260 -4.01 5.57 -13.46
N PRO A 261 -4.27 4.57 -12.61
CA PRO A 261 -4.07 3.16 -12.96
C PRO A 261 -5.08 2.64 -13.99
N ASN A 262 -6.12 3.41 -14.28
CA ASN A 262 -7.15 3.07 -15.24
C ASN A 262 -6.94 3.80 -16.60
N ALA A 263 -5.79 4.44 -16.82
CA ALA A 263 -5.49 5.07 -18.09
C ALA A 263 -5.34 4.03 -19.21
N SER A 264 -5.86 4.37 -20.39
CA SER A 264 -5.86 3.52 -21.58
C SER A 264 -5.53 4.30 -22.84
N VAL A 265 -5.13 3.60 -23.88
CA VAL A 265 -5.01 4.12 -25.24
C VAL A 265 -5.76 3.22 -26.21
N HIS A 266 -6.29 3.82 -27.28
CA HIS A 266 -7.09 3.11 -28.27
C HIS A 266 -6.38 3.06 -29.62
N TYR A 267 -6.34 1.87 -30.21
CA TYR A 267 -5.87 1.64 -31.57
C TYR A 267 -6.93 0.83 -32.34
N GLY A 268 -7.77 1.50 -33.12
CA GLY A 268 -8.91 0.87 -33.77
C GLY A 268 -9.86 0.30 -32.73
N HIS A 269 -10.05 -1.02 -32.73
CA HIS A 269 -10.91 -1.73 -31.77
C HIS A 269 -10.17 -2.21 -30.51
N ALA A 270 -8.85 -2.01 -30.42
CA ALA A 270 -8.06 -2.43 -29.27
C ALA A 270 -7.97 -1.34 -28.22
N THR A 271 -8.30 -1.66 -26.98
CA THR A 271 -8.03 -0.85 -25.80
C THR A 271 -6.81 -1.43 -25.09
N ILE A 272 -5.77 -0.63 -24.94
CA ILE A 272 -4.52 -1.00 -24.26
C ILE A 272 -4.42 -0.21 -22.98
N ASN A 273 -4.45 -0.92 -21.85
CA ASN A 273 -4.27 -0.30 -20.54
C ASN A 273 -2.82 0.12 -20.33
N ILE A 274 -2.62 1.33 -19.83
CA ILE A 274 -1.31 1.84 -19.46
C ILE A 274 -1.01 1.40 -18.04
N LEU A 275 0.12 0.69 -17.84
CA LEU A 275 0.58 0.27 -16.53
C LEU A 275 1.11 1.46 -15.74
N LYS A 276 0.37 1.93 -14.75
CA LYS A 276 0.76 3.04 -13.88
C LYS A 276 0.64 2.66 -12.41
N VAL A 277 1.51 3.26 -11.63
CA VAL A 277 1.43 3.20 -10.16
C VAL A 277 0.27 4.07 -9.70
N SER A 278 -0.49 3.62 -8.72
CA SER A 278 -1.54 4.42 -8.10
C SER A 278 -0.95 5.48 -7.14
N PRO A 279 -1.69 6.56 -6.78
CA PRO A 279 -1.22 7.54 -5.80
C PRO A 279 -0.72 6.91 -4.49
N ALA A 280 -1.42 5.90 -3.97
CA ALA A 280 -0.98 5.18 -2.77
C ALA A 280 0.38 4.49 -2.97
N GLY A 281 0.59 3.84 -4.12
CA GLY A 281 1.87 3.22 -4.46
C GLY A 281 2.99 4.25 -4.62
N HIS A 282 2.69 5.40 -5.20
CA HIS A 282 3.64 6.51 -5.35
C HIS A 282 4.13 7.00 -3.98
N TRP A 283 3.23 7.30 -3.06
CA TRP A 283 3.59 7.71 -1.70
C TRP A 283 4.39 6.67 -0.94
N LEU A 284 4.01 5.40 -1.01
CA LEU A 284 4.77 4.31 -0.38
C LEU A 284 6.14 4.07 -1.02
N SER A 285 6.29 4.34 -2.32
CA SER A 285 7.60 4.30 -3.00
C SER A 285 8.50 5.44 -2.54
N MET A 286 7.96 6.65 -2.39
CA MET A 286 8.71 7.78 -1.82
C MET A 286 9.14 7.48 -0.39
N PHE A 287 8.24 6.97 0.46
CA PHE A 287 8.59 6.55 1.81
C PHE A 287 9.69 5.47 1.81
N SER A 288 9.57 4.46 0.95
CA SER A 288 10.59 3.40 0.81
C SER A 288 11.97 3.96 0.44
N THR A 289 11.98 5.01 -0.39
CA THR A 289 13.23 5.71 -0.75
C THR A 289 13.82 6.45 0.45
N VAL A 290 12.98 7.18 1.20
CA VAL A 290 13.40 7.88 2.43
C VAL A 290 13.92 6.90 3.47
N ALA A 291 13.20 5.80 3.71
CA ALA A 291 13.58 4.78 4.69
C ALA A 291 14.97 4.21 4.38
N ARG A 292 15.26 3.90 3.12
CA ARG A 292 16.59 3.46 2.68
C ARG A 292 17.66 4.54 2.84
N GLN A 293 17.39 5.77 2.41
CA GLN A 293 18.35 6.88 2.52
C GLN A 293 18.69 7.24 3.96
N LYS A 294 17.71 7.11 4.87
CA LYS A 294 17.86 7.39 6.30
C LYS A 294 18.28 6.18 7.11
N ASN A 295 18.45 5.00 6.48
CA ASN A 295 18.78 3.74 7.14
C ASN A 295 17.83 3.39 8.29
N TYR A 296 16.52 3.53 8.06
CA TYR A 296 15.53 3.14 9.06
C TYR A 296 15.67 1.66 9.40
N SER A 297 15.54 1.35 10.68
CA SER A 297 15.47 -0.03 11.16
C SER A 297 14.23 -0.73 10.63
N LEU A 298 14.19 -2.05 10.79
CA LEU A 298 13.04 -2.86 10.35
C LEU A 298 11.72 -2.38 10.97
N ILE A 299 11.73 -2.09 12.27
CA ILE A 299 10.50 -1.65 12.97
C ILE A 299 10.12 -0.20 12.61
N GLU A 300 11.08 0.70 12.44
CA GLU A 300 10.80 2.07 11.97
C GLU A 300 10.20 2.06 10.57
N THR A 301 10.70 1.18 9.69
CA THR A 301 10.15 1.01 8.35
C THR A 301 8.73 0.42 8.41
N ALA A 302 8.49 -0.57 9.27
CA ALA A 302 7.16 -1.15 9.45
C ALA A 302 6.15 -0.14 10.03
N ASP A 303 6.53 0.63 11.05
CA ASP A 303 5.69 1.67 11.66
C ASP A 303 5.35 2.76 10.65
N GLY A 304 6.34 3.26 9.92
CA GLY A 304 6.12 4.29 8.91
C GLY A 304 5.22 3.82 7.77
N MET A 305 5.42 2.61 7.25
CA MET A 305 4.55 2.03 6.21
C MET A 305 3.12 1.83 6.72
N MET A 306 2.95 1.32 7.93
CA MET A 306 1.65 1.11 8.56
C MET A 306 0.90 2.44 8.73
N ARG A 307 1.55 3.47 9.27
CA ARG A 307 0.94 4.81 9.46
C ARG A 307 0.57 5.46 8.13
N LEU A 308 1.51 5.49 7.18
CA LEU A 308 1.29 6.10 5.88
C LEU A 308 0.15 5.41 5.11
N SER A 309 0.19 4.07 5.02
CA SER A 309 -0.85 3.33 4.31
C SER A 309 -2.22 3.42 4.97
N SER A 310 -2.27 3.51 6.32
CA SER A 310 -3.53 3.71 7.06
C SER A 310 -4.13 5.09 6.80
N ALA A 311 -3.30 6.15 6.80
CA ALA A 311 -3.74 7.49 6.48
C ALA A 311 -4.28 7.58 5.05
N ILE A 312 -3.54 7.03 4.07
CA ILE A 312 -3.95 7.02 2.66
C ILE A 312 -5.25 6.24 2.45
N PHE A 313 -5.41 5.08 3.08
CA PHE A 313 -6.62 4.26 2.95
C PHE A 313 -7.86 5.00 3.48
N ASP A 314 -7.77 5.57 4.67
CA ASP A 314 -8.86 6.32 5.29
C ASP A 314 -9.15 7.62 4.54
N ALA A 315 -8.12 8.29 4.03
CA ALA A 315 -8.26 9.46 3.15
C ALA A 315 -9.02 9.10 1.85
N PHE A 316 -8.72 7.97 1.20
CA PHE A 316 -9.47 7.51 0.04
C PHE A 316 -10.93 7.22 0.37
N ILE A 317 -11.23 6.62 1.53
CA ILE A 317 -12.62 6.36 1.93
C ILE A 317 -13.38 7.67 2.10
N THR A 318 -12.78 8.64 2.81
CA THR A 318 -13.37 9.96 3.03
C THR A 318 -13.52 10.74 1.73
N CYS A 319 -12.48 10.77 0.88
CA CYS A 319 -12.49 11.42 -0.40
C CYS A 319 -13.59 10.87 -1.31
N TRP A 320 -13.71 9.56 -1.44
CA TRP A 320 -14.74 8.92 -2.27
C TRP A 320 -16.13 9.14 -1.72
N TYR A 321 -16.30 9.14 -0.39
CA TYR A 321 -17.56 9.52 0.22
C TYR A 321 -17.99 10.93 -0.25
N VAL A 322 -17.11 11.93 -0.15
CA VAL A 322 -17.42 13.30 -0.53
C VAL A 322 -17.63 13.43 -2.05
N LYS A 323 -16.81 12.78 -2.88
CA LYS A 323 -16.94 12.77 -4.34
C LYS A 323 -18.35 12.38 -4.78
N TYR A 324 -18.85 11.26 -4.29
CA TYR A 324 -20.18 10.75 -4.68
C TYR A 324 -21.35 11.43 -3.94
N GLN A 325 -21.08 12.16 -2.86
CA GLN A 325 -22.08 13.07 -2.25
C GLN A 325 -22.24 14.36 -3.07
N THR A 326 -21.13 14.95 -3.49
CA THR A 326 -21.13 16.20 -4.26
C THR A 326 -21.50 15.97 -5.72
N ASP A 327 -21.15 14.82 -6.29
CA ASP A 327 -21.42 14.46 -7.69
C ASP A 327 -20.96 15.55 -8.67
N TYR A 328 -19.79 16.14 -8.42
CA TYR A 328 -19.36 17.38 -9.07
C TYR A 328 -18.79 17.15 -10.46
N VAL A 329 -19.17 18.01 -11.40
CA VAL A 329 -18.78 17.96 -12.82
C VAL A 329 -17.25 17.98 -13.02
N ARG A 330 -16.75 17.22 -14.00
CA ARG A 330 -15.34 17.24 -14.40
C ARG A 330 -15.03 18.47 -15.27
N PRO A 331 -13.80 19.02 -15.22
CA PRO A 331 -13.38 20.15 -16.05
C PRO A 331 -13.64 19.96 -17.53
N ILE A 332 -13.41 18.76 -18.09
CA ILE A 332 -13.66 18.49 -19.51
C ILE A 332 -15.14 18.70 -19.87
N SER A 333 -16.08 18.18 -19.07
CA SER A 333 -17.52 18.38 -19.32
C SER A 333 -17.92 19.85 -19.19
N ALA A 334 -17.35 20.56 -18.20
CA ALA A 334 -17.62 22.00 -18.03
C ALA A 334 -17.06 22.83 -19.21
N VAL A 335 -15.86 22.52 -19.70
CA VAL A 335 -15.26 23.17 -20.87
C VAL A 335 -16.10 22.92 -22.13
N HIS A 336 -16.52 21.66 -22.35
CA HIS A 336 -17.37 21.32 -23.51
C HIS A 336 -18.67 22.07 -23.50
N GLN A 337 -19.30 22.23 -22.34
CA GLN A 337 -20.62 22.92 -22.21
C GLN A 337 -20.49 24.43 -22.32
N LEU A 338 -19.41 25.04 -21.85
CA LEU A 338 -19.36 26.49 -21.63
C LEU A 338 -18.40 27.24 -22.56
N ILE A 339 -17.36 26.56 -23.12
CA ILE A 339 -16.27 27.24 -23.82
C ILE A 339 -16.03 26.65 -25.20
N ASP A 340 -15.68 25.35 -25.28
CA ASP A 340 -15.24 24.68 -26.51
C ASP A 340 -15.59 23.19 -26.47
N SER A 341 -16.59 22.81 -27.25
CA SER A 341 -17.06 21.41 -27.32
C SER A 341 -16.08 20.43 -27.95
N SER A 342 -15.03 20.92 -28.60
CA SER A 342 -13.99 20.12 -29.24
C SER A 342 -12.72 19.99 -28.41
N TRP A 343 -12.66 20.64 -27.26
CA TRP A 343 -11.46 20.63 -26.41
C TRP A 343 -11.13 19.24 -25.88
N VAL A 344 -9.84 18.91 -25.87
CA VAL A 344 -9.32 17.62 -25.36
C VAL A 344 -8.41 17.87 -24.17
N ALA A 345 -8.67 17.15 -23.08
CA ALA A 345 -7.82 17.19 -21.91
C ALA A 345 -6.44 16.54 -22.22
N PRO A 346 -5.31 17.08 -21.70
CA PRO A 346 -3.97 16.58 -22.00
C PRO A 346 -3.67 15.21 -21.37
N ILE A 347 -4.43 14.84 -20.35
CA ILE A 347 -4.40 13.52 -19.69
C ILE A 347 -5.81 12.98 -19.60
N GLN A 348 -5.94 11.65 -19.58
CA GLN A 348 -7.24 11.01 -19.53
C GLN A 348 -7.97 11.32 -18.21
N THR A 349 -9.19 11.81 -18.33
CA THR A 349 -10.04 12.09 -17.18
C THR A 349 -10.55 10.78 -16.56
N PRO A 350 -10.29 10.53 -15.26
CA PRO A 350 -10.73 9.31 -14.62
C PRO A 350 -12.26 9.31 -14.34
N GLY A 351 -12.85 8.11 -14.30
CA GLY A 351 -14.30 7.90 -14.17
C GLY A 351 -14.86 8.10 -12.77
N PHE A 352 -14.74 9.30 -12.21
CA PHE A 352 -15.34 9.67 -10.91
C PHE A 352 -15.51 11.19 -10.79
N PRO A 353 -16.42 11.69 -9.88
CA PRO A 353 -16.67 13.12 -9.67
C PRO A 353 -15.38 13.90 -9.31
N GLU A 354 -15.34 15.18 -9.71
CA GLU A 354 -14.15 16.02 -9.55
C GLU A 354 -13.79 16.27 -8.09
N TYR A 355 -14.73 16.73 -7.28
CA TYR A 355 -14.48 17.26 -5.94
C TYR A 355 -14.67 16.22 -4.83
N PRO A 356 -13.75 16.15 -3.85
CA PRO A 356 -12.46 16.84 -3.74
C PRO A 356 -11.38 16.16 -4.59
N SER A 357 -10.21 16.80 -4.71
CA SER A 357 -9.05 16.20 -5.40
C SER A 357 -8.51 15.00 -4.61
N GLY A 358 -8.39 13.83 -5.26
CA GLY A 358 -7.82 12.63 -4.63
C GLY A 358 -6.32 12.74 -4.31
N HIS A 359 -5.59 13.63 -5.01
CA HIS A 359 -4.17 13.88 -4.74
C HIS A 359 -3.94 14.85 -3.58
N SER A 360 -4.97 15.62 -3.19
CA SER A 360 -4.87 16.66 -2.16
C SER A 360 -5.40 16.22 -0.80
N VAL A 361 -6.04 15.05 -0.73
CA VAL A 361 -6.67 14.50 0.51
C VAL A 361 -5.75 13.55 1.29
#